data_d2beaa3281992ddb1c4e9e8f6134d01d
#
_entry.id   d2beaa3281992ddb1c4e9e8f6134d01d
#
_cell.length_a   1.000
_cell.length_b   1.000
_cell.length_c   1.000
_cell.angle_alpha   90.00
_cell.angle_beta   90.00
_cell.angle_gamma   90.00
#
_symmetry.space_group_name_H-M   'P 1'
#
loop_
_entity.id
_entity.type
_entity.pdbx_description
1 polymer ?
#
loop_
_entity_poly.entity_id
_entity_poly.type
_entity_poly.pdbx_seq_one_letter_code
_entity_poly.pdbx_strand_id
1 'polypeptide(L)'
;PAELTAAVEDNLRNLGLDVLEVVNLRSMLGTHGPVEGSLEEPLTTLLELKERGLIRHIGLSNVTARQVSDAQKLTPIVCVQNQYNVANRQDDPLIDELAAQNIAWVPFFPLGGFTPLQARELNEVAASLDATPMQVALAWLLQRSPNILLIPGTSSLQHLHENLAAAQLTLPPEALAILDNLQPHS
;
A
#
# COMPACT_ATOMS: atom_id res chain seq x y z
N PRO A 1 -2.56 -22.67 -8.68
CA PRO A 1 -2.82 -22.17 -10.06
C PRO A 1 -4.32 -22.09 -10.37
N ALA A 2 -5.09 -23.20 -10.25
CA ALA A 2 -6.51 -23.23 -10.65
C ALA A 2 -7.39 -22.22 -9.88
N GLU A 3 -7.21 -22.07 -8.59
CA GLU A 3 -7.93 -21.10 -7.75
C GLU A 3 -7.60 -19.66 -8.14
N LEU A 4 -6.35 -19.38 -8.46
CA LEU A 4 -5.92 -18.06 -8.90
C LEU A 4 -6.50 -17.70 -10.27
N THR A 5 -6.52 -18.64 -11.20
CA THR A 5 -7.18 -18.48 -12.50
C THR A 5 -8.66 -18.22 -12.32
N ALA A 6 -9.35 -19.03 -11.53
CA ALA A 6 -10.77 -18.84 -11.23
C ALA A 6 -11.05 -17.47 -10.60
N ALA A 7 -10.21 -17.02 -9.68
CA ALA A 7 -10.36 -15.70 -9.04
C ALA A 7 -10.25 -14.55 -10.06
N VAL A 8 -9.33 -14.62 -11.02
CA VAL A 8 -9.21 -13.63 -12.09
C VAL A 8 -10.43 -13.63 -13.00
N GLU A 9 -10.89 -14.81 -13.42
CA GLU A 9 -12.08 -14.97 -14.26
C GLU A 9 -13.36 -14.49 -13.55
N ASP A 10 -13.48 -14.74 -12.24
CA ASP A 10 -14.58 -14.25 -11.41
C ASP A 10 -14.56 -12.72 -11.31
N ASN A 11 -13.40 -12.10 -11.13
CA ASN A 11 -13.28 -10.65 -11.11
C ASN A 11 -13.69 -10.03 -12.45
N LEU A 12 -13.22 -10.58 -13.57
CA LEU A 12 -13.62 -10.13 -14.92
C LEU A 12 -15.14 -10.17 -15.08
N ARG A 13 -15.76 -11.29 -14.71
CA ARG A 13 -17.20 -11.49 -14.81
C ARG A 13 -17.98 -10.53 -13.91
N ASN A 14 -17.55 -10.38 -12.63
CA ASN A 14 -18.24 -9.56 -11.64
C ASN A 14 -18.14 -8.06 -11.96
N LEU A 15 -17.02 -7.64 -12.56
CA LEU A 15 -16.81 -6.25 -12.97
C LEU A 15 -17.32 -5.94 -14.38
N GLY A 16 -17.69 -6.96 -15.16
CA GLY A 16 -18.11 -6.79 -16.56
C GLY A 16 -16.97 -6.29 -17.45
N LEU A 17 -15.73 -6.74 -17.18
CA LEU A 17 -14.53 -6.33 -17.90
C LEU A 17 -13.97 -7.49 -18.72
N ASP A 18 -13.37 -7.18 -19.86
CA ASP A 18 -12.63 -8.15 -20.67
C ASP A 18 -11.17 -8.29 -20.20
N VAL A 19 -10.65 -7.26 -19.54
CA VAL A 19 -9.25 -7.19 -19.06
C VAL A 19 -9.21 -6.49 -17.69
N LEU A 20 -8.41 -7.02 -16.74
CA LEU A 20 -8.07 -6.34 -15.51
C LEU A 20 -6.81 -5.48 -15.71
N GLU A 21 -6.89 -4.19 -15.43
CA GLU A 21 -5.75 -3.27 -15.61
C GLU A 21 -4.59 -3.62 -14.70
N VAL A 22 -4.86 -3.88 -13.42
CA VAL A 22 -3.84 -4.28 -12.43
C VAL A 22 -4.38 -5.42 -11.56
N VAL A 23 -3.58 -6.45 -11.38
CA VAL A 23 -3.85 -7.53 -10.42
C VAL A 23 -2.70 -7.60 -9.43
N ASN A 24 -3.01 -7.47 -8.14
CA ASN A 24 -2.04 -7.64 -7.07
C ASN A 24 -1.97 -9.11 -6.62
N LEU A 25 -0.81 -9.73 -6.80
CA LEU A 25 -0.52 -11.02 -6.19
C LEU A 25 -0.20 -10.82 -4.70
N ARG A 26 -1.11 -11.27 -3.84
CA ARG A 26 -0.87 -11.25 -2.40
C ARG A 26 -0.13 -12.52 -1.96
N SER A 27 1.03 -12.35 -1.32
CA SER A 27 1.72 -13.46 -0.66
C SER A 27 0.88 -13.96 0.51
N MET A 28 0.63 -15.25 0.54
CA MET A 28 -0.08 -15.96 1.61
C MET A 28 0.88 -16.73 2.53
N LEU A 29 2.19 -16.51 2.39
CA LEU A 29 3.22 -17.14 3.21
C LEU A 29 3.20 -16.66 4.67
N GLY A 30 2.73 -15.42 4.90
CA GLY A 30 2.58 -14.84 6.23
C GLY A 30 1.20 -14.24 6.46
N THR A 31 0.65 -14.42 7.66
CA THR A 31 -0.65 -13.86 8.08
C THR A 31 -0.54 -12.48 8.72
N HIS A 32 0.60 -12.19 9.37
CA HIS A 32 0.83 -10.95 10.11
C HIS A 32 1.86 -10.02 9.49
N GLY A 33 2.29 -10.30 8.27
CA GLY A 33 3.27 -9.52 7.54
C GLY A 33 3.98 -10.34 6.49
N PRO A 34 4.89 -9.72 5.72
CA PRO A 34 5.68 -10.42 4.71
C PRO A 34 6.56 -11.50 5.32
N VAL A 35 6.58 -12.68 4.68
CA VAL A 35 7.44 -13.81 5.03
C VAL A 35 8.17 -14.28 3.79
N GLU A 36 9.46 -14.55 3.93
CA GLU A 36 10.31 -15.05 2.84
C GLU A 36 9.78 -16.38 2.28
N GLY A 37 9.93 -16.55 0.98
CA GLY A 37 9.55 -17.74 0.24
C GLY A 37 9.34 -17.45 -1.23
N SER A 38 9.24 -18.47 -2.05
CA SER A 38 9.05 -18.32 -3.50
C SER A 38 7.63 -17.92 -3.84
N LEU A 39 7.51 -16.94 -4.73
CA LEU A 39 6.26 -16.55 -5.39
C LEU A 39 6.23 -17.01 -6.87
N GLU A 40 7.19 -17.82 -7.30
CA GLU A 40 7.37 -18.18 -8.70
C GLU A 40 6.15 -18.89 -9.29
N GLU A 41 5.60 -19.89 -8.59
CA GLU A 41 4.43 -20.64 -9.08
C GLU A 41 3.19 -19.75 -9.27
N PRO A 42 2.72 -18.98 -8.24
CA PRO A 42 1.56 -18.11 -8.43
C PRO A 42 1.85 -16.98 -9.43
N LEU A 43 3.08 -16.47 -9.50
CA LEU A 43 3.44 -15.43 -10.45
C LEU A 43 3.42 -15.97 -11.89
N THR A 44 3.92 -17.19 -12.13
CA THR A 44 3.85 -17.85 -13.44
C THR A 44 2.40 -17.98 -13.89
N THR A 45 1.48 -18.37 -13.01
CA THR A 45 0.05 -18.42 -13.33
C THR A 45 -0.50 -17.05 -13.77
N LEU A 46 -0.12 -15.95 -13.10
CA LEU A 46 -0.55 -14.61 -13.52
C LEU A 46 0.10 -14.20 -14.86
N LEU A 47 1.32 -14.62 -15.13
CA LEU A 47 1.98 -14.37 -16.41
C LEU A 47 1.25 -15.07 -17.58
N GLU A 48 0.83 -16.31 -17.40
CA GLU A 48 0.01 -17.04 -18.39
C GLU A 48 -1.32 -16.32 -18.65
N LEU A 49 -1.97 -15.81 -17.60
CA LEU A 49 -3.21 -15.02 -17.73
C LEU A 49 -2.97 -13.67 -18.42
N LYS A 50 -1.82 -13.06 -18.18
CA LYS A 50 -1.39 -11.84 -18.88
C LYS A 50 -1.12 -12.10 -20.36
N GLU A 51 -0.46 -13.19 -20.71
CA GLU A 51 -0.25 -13.61 -22.11
C GLU A 51 -1.58 -13.88 -22.83
N ARG A 52 -2.58 -14.42 -22.13
CA ARG A 52 -3.95 -14.58 -22.64
C ARG A 52 -4.71 -13.26 -22.77
N GLY A 53 -4.15 -12.12 -22.33
CA GLY A 53 -4.76 -10.80 -22.42
C GLY A 53 -5.80 -10.50 -21.34
N LEU A 54 -5.91 -11.32 -20.28
CA LEU A 54 -6.87 -11.14 -19.19
C LEU A 54 -6.39 -10.16 -18.11
N ILE A 55 -5.06 -9.95 -18.04
CA ILE A 55 -4.40 -9.01 -17.09
C ILE A 55 -3.45 -8.14 -17.88
N ARG A 56 -3.44 -6.82 -17.59
CA ARG A 56 -2.51 -5.89 -18.22
C ARG A 56 -1.23 -5.72 -17.42
N HIS A 57 -1.35 -5.50 -16.11
CA HIS A 57 -0.24 -5.26 -15.20
C HIS A 57 -0.34 -6.11 -13.94
N ILE A 58 0.83 -6.42 -13.36
CA ILE A 58 0.95 -7.17 -12.11
C ILE A 58 1.54 -6.27 -11.04
N GLY A 59 0.91 -6.24 -9.88
CA GLY A 59 1.43 -5.73 -8.62
C GLY A 59 1.66 -6.85 -7.62
N LEU A 60 2.29 -6.53 -6.50
CA LEU A 60 2.54 -7.48 -5.42
C LEU A 60 1.93 -6.96 -4.12
N SER A 61 1.59 -7.85 -3.21
CA SER A 61 1.08 -7.48 -1.89
C SER A 61 1.62 -8.42 -0.81
N ASN A 62 1.88 -7.88 0.37
CA ASN A 62 2.41 -8.61 1.53
C ASN A 62 3.72 -9.34 1.21
N VAL A 63 4.67 -8.64 0.63
CA VAL A 63 5.94 -9.17 0.09
C VAL A 63 7.15 -8.54 0.73
N THR A 64 8.27 -9.29 0.75
CA THR A 64 9.59 -8.78 1.14
C THR A 64 10.27 -8.08 -0.03
N ALA A 65 11.28 -7.25 0.25
CA ALA A 65 12.11 -6.63 -0.79
C ALA A 65 12.74 -7.68 -1.73
N ARG A 66 13.17 -8.82 -1.18
CA ARG A 66 13.72 -9.92 -1.97
C ARG A 66 12.68 -10.50 -2.94
N GLN A 67 11.45 -10.72 -2.47
CA GLN A 67 10.37 -11.22 -3.32
C GLN A 67 10.04 -10.24 -4.45
N VAL A 68 10.09 -8.93 -4.18
CA VAL A 68 9.93 -7.91 -5.23
C VAL A 68 11.05 -8.02 -6.26
N SER A 69 12.30 -8.08 -5.82
CA SER A 69 13.46 -8.22 -6.71
C SER A 69 13.40 -9.51 -7.54
N ASP A 70 12.99 -10.63 -6.95
CA ASP A 70 12.86 -11.90 -7.67
C ASP A 70 11.72 -11.86 -8.69
N ALA A 71 10.57 -11.25 -8.35
CA ALA A 71 9.45 -11.07 -9.28
C ALA A 71 9.81 -10.16 -10.47
N GLN A 72 10.59 -9.10 -10.23
CA GLN A 72 11.06 -8.19 -11.28
C GLN A 72 11.96 -8.84 -12.32
N LYS A 73 12.60 -9.98 -12.01
CA LYS A 73 13.36 -10.77 -12.98
C LYS A 73 12.47 -11.49 -13.99
N LEU A 74 11.20 -11.69 -13.62
CA LEU A 74 10.21 -12.42 -14.44
C LEU A 74 9.28 -11.48 -15.21
N THR A 75 8.89 -10.35 -14.61
CA THR A 75 7.96 -9.39 -15.20
C THR A 75 8.10 -8.00 -14.57
N PRO A 76 7.78 -6.92 -15.31
CA PRO A 76 7.62 -5.61 -14.70
C PRO A 76 6.53 -5.63 -13.62
N ILE A 77 6.85 -5.09 -12.44
CA ILE A 77 5.93 -4.88 -11.32
C ILE A 77 5.56 -3.40 -11.29
N VAL A 78 4.27 -3.08 -11.25
CA VAL A 78 3.78 -1.69 -11.31
C VAL A 78 3.46 -1.09 -9.95
N CYS A 79 3.18 -1.92 -8.95
CA CYS A 79 2.94 -1.46 -7.58
C CYS A 79 3.25 -2.54 -6.55
N VAL A 80 3.53 -2.09 -5.33
CA VAL A 80 3.65 -2.96 -4.14
C VAL A 80 2.72 -2.44 -3.05
N GLN A 81 1.99 -3.36 -2.43
CA GLN A 81 1.00 -3.07 -1.41
C GLN A 81 1.34 -3.84 -0.12
N ASN A 82 1.95 -3.16 0.84
CA ASN A 82 2.26 -3.71 2.16
C ASN A 82 1.61 -2.87 3.26
N GLN A 83 1.62 -3.40 4.49
CA GLN A 83 1.23 -2.62 5.66
C GLN A 83 2.26 -1.52 5.91
N TYR A 84 1.81 -0.26 5.92
CA TYR A 84 2.69 0.86 6.18
C TYR A 84 1.88 2.09 6.65
N ASN A 85 2.37 2.74 7.68
CA ASN A 85 1.83 3.99 8.22
C ASN A 85 2.90 4.67 9.08
N VAL A 86 2.58 5.82 9.65
CA VAL A 86 3.50 6.63 10.46
C VAL A 86 4.11 5.86 11.66
N ALA A 87 3.41 4.85 12.19
CA ALA A 87 3.88 4.01 13.29
C ALA A 87 4.47 2.65 12.85
N ASN A 88 4.35 2.28 11.57
CA ASN A 88 4.90 1.05 11.01
C ASN A 88 5.69 1.39 9.74
N ARG A 89 7.00 1.51 9.89
CA ARG A 89 7.91 2.06 8.86
C ARG A 89 9.00 1.09 8.44
N GLN A 90 8.81 -0.21 8.67
CA GLN A 90 9.82 -1.24 8.35
C GLN A 90 10.22 -1.26 6.86
N ASP A 91 9.33 -0.81 5.97
CA ASP A 91 9.53 -0.82 4.53
C ASP A 91 10.09 0.51 3.97
N ASP A 92 10.55 1.45 4.81
CA ASP A 92 11.16 2.71 4.37
C ASP A 92 12.21 2.51 3.25
N PRO A 93 13.18 1.57 3.36
CA PRO A 93 14.17 1.36 2.30
C PRO A 93 13.55 0.85 1.00
N LEU A 94 12.54 -0.03 1.09
CA LEU A 94 11.86 -0.58 -0.09
C LEU A 94 11.05 0.51 -0.81
N ILE A 95 10.40 1.41 -0.07
CA ILE A 95 9.66 2.54 -0.65
C ILE A 95 10.60 3.44 -1.47
N ASP A 96 11.78 3.76 -0.92
CA ASP A 96 12.76 4.62 -1.58
C ASP A 96 13.32 3.95 -2.85
N GLU A 97 13.59 2.64 -2.79
CA GLU A 97 14.02 1.85 -3.96
C GLU A 97 12.94 1.84 -5.05
N LEU A 98 11.68 1.62 -4.69
CA LEU A 98 10.56 1.59 -5.63
C LEU A 98 10.27 2.98 -6.21
N ALA A 99 10.43 4.05 -5.44
CA ALA A 99 10.29 5.42 -5.92
C ALA A 99 11.32 5.73 -7.01
N ALA A 100 12.57 5.29 -6.85
CA ALA A 100 13.62 5.45 -7.86
C ALA A 100 13.32 4.70 -9.18
N GLN A 101 12.46 3.67 -9.12
CA GLN A 101 12.03 2.87 -10.26
C GLN A 101 10.67 3.33 -10.83
N ASN A 102 10.03 4.37 -10.29
CA ASN A 102 8.67 4.81 -10.61
C ASN A 102 7.60 3.72 -10.39
N ILE A 103 7.79 2.87 -9.38
CA ILE A 103 6.84 1.85 -8.96
C ILE A 103 6.00 2.40 -7.82
N ALA A 104 4.68 2.28 -7.92
CA ALA A 104 3.76 2.79 -6.90
C ALA A 104 3.85 1.99 -5.59
N TRP A 105 3.82 2.69 -4.47
CA TRP A 105 3.63 2.11 -3.15
C TRP A 105 2.21 2.36 -2.66
N VAL A 106 1.48 1.29 -2.33
CA VAL A 106 0.06 1.38 -1.95
C VAL A 106 -0.10 0.82 -0.53
N PRO A 107 0.04 1.66 0.52
CA PRO A 107 -0.01 1.20 1.88
C PRO A 107 -1.43 0.71 2.24
N PHE A 108 -1.56 -0.53 2.71
CA PHE A 108 -2.77 -0.92 3.41
C PHE A 108 -2.63 -0.60 4.91
N PHE A 109 -3.76 -0.37 5.57
CA PHE A 109 -3.83 0.16 6.94
C PHE A 109 -3.09 1.49 7.14
N PRO A 110 -3.30 2.47 6.25
CA PRO A 110 -2.63 3.76 6.34
C PRO A 110 -2.97 4.51 7.64
N LEU A 111 -4.09 4.16 8.27
CA LEU A 111 -4.59 4.73 9.53
C LEU A 111 -4.58 3.73 10.70
N GLY A 112 -3.78 2.65 10.62
CA GLY A 112 -3.65 1.64 11.67
C GLY A 112 -4.59 0.44 11.54
N GLY A 113 -5.45 0.40 10.53
CA GLY A 113 -6.35 -0.74 10.27
C GLY A 113 -7.47 -0.85 11.31
N PHE A 114 -7.66 -2.06 11.88
CA PHE A 114 -8.70 -2.33 12.89
C PHE A 114 -8.45 -1.63 14.23
N THR A 115 -7.21 -1.28 14.53
CA THR A 115 -6.85 -0.44 15.66
C THR A 115 -6.37 0.90 15.11
N PRO A 116 -7.16 1.97 15.22
CA PRO A 116 -6.75 3.29 14.74
C PRO A 116 -5.43 3.73 15.39
N LEU A 117 -4.63 4.48 14.63
CA LEU A 117 -3.42 5.10 15.14
C LEU A 117 -3.73 5.97 16.35
N GLN A 118 -3.12 5.66 17.48
CA GLN A 118 -3.23 6.42 18.72
C GLN A 118 -1.82 6.78 19.16
N ALA A 119 -1.40 7.99 18.86
CA ALA A 119 -0.14 8.53 19.32
C ALA A 119 -0.38 9.95 19.83
N ARG A 120 0.20 10.25 21.00
CA ARG A 120 0.09 11.58 21.60
C ARG A 120 0.65 12.65 20.66
N GLU A 121 1.79 12.37 20.06
CA GLU A 121 2.49 13.25 19.13
C GLU A 121 1.63 13.55 17.89
N LEU A 122 0.92 12.54 17.38
CA LEU A 122 -0.01 12.71 16.26
C LEU A 122 -1.16 13.65 16.63
N ASN A 123 -1.70 13.52 17.84
CA ASN A 123 -2.77 14.40 18.34
C ASN A 123 -2.27 15.83 18.57
N GLU A 124 -1.05 16.02 19.10
CA GLU A 124 -0.44 17.32 19.32
C GLU A 124 -0.19 18.05 17.99
N VAL A 125 0.35 17.35 16.99
CA VAL A 125 0.54 17.91 15.65
C VAL A 125 -0.80 18.28 15.03
N ALA A 126 -1.80 17.42 15.12
CA ALA A 126 -3.13 17.65 14.56
C ALA A 126 -3.77 18.92 15.19
N ALA A 127 -3.71 19.06 16.52
CA ALA A 127 -4.23 20.23 17.21
C ALA A 127 -3.51 21.52 16.78
N SER A 128 -2.20 21.49 16.53
CA SER A 128 -1.43 22.66 16.10
C SER A 128 -1.76 23.11 14.67
N LEU A 129 -2.33 22.23 13.84
CA LEU A 129 -2.66 22.48 12.44
C LEU A 129 -4.16 22.62 12.17
N ASP A 130 -4.99 22.61 13.22
CA ASP A 130 -6.46 22.61 13.11
C ASP A 130 -6.96 21.48 12.17
N ALA A 131 -6.35 20.30 12.29
CA ALA A 131 -6.63 19.13 11.50
C ALA A 131 -6.98 17.93 12.39
N THR A 132 -7.54 16.88 11.81
CA THR A 132 -7.72 15.61 12.53
C THR A 132 -6.43 14.79 12.54
N PRO A 133 -6.19 13.93 13.56
CA PRO A 133 -5.05 13.02 13.56
C PRO A 133 -4.96 12.14 12.30
N MET A 134 -6.11 11.73 11.77
CA MET A 134 -6.16 10.91 10.55
C MET A 134 -5.73 11.71 9.32
N GLN A 135 -6.14 12.97 9.20
CA GLN A 135 -5.66 13.85 8.12
C GLN A 135 -4.15 14.06 8.20
N VAL A 136 -3.60 14.25 9.39
CA VAL A 136 -2.14 14.38 9.59
C VAL A 136 -1.42 13.10 9.19
N ALA A 137 -1.93 11.93 9.58
CA ALA A 137 -1.33 10.64 9.21
C ALA A 137 -1.33 10.41 7.68
N LEU A 138 -2.42 10.77 6.99
CA LEU A 138 -2.50 10.68 5.53
C LEU A 138 -1.60 11.71 4.85
N ALA A 139 -1.56 12.94 5.33
CA ALA A 139 -0.68 13.98 4.81
C ALA A 139 0.80 13.61 4.97
N TRP A 140 1.16 12.99 6.09
CA TRP A 140 2.50 12.47 6.31
C TRP A 140 2.88 11.41 5.26
N LEU A 141 1.99 10.45 5.00
CA LEU A 141 2.20 9.43 3.96
C LEU A 141 2.44 10.06 2.59
N LEU A 142 1.61 11.03 2.19
CA LEU A 142 1.76 11.71 0.89
C LEU A 142 3.07 12.50 0.77
N GLN A 143 3.59 13.01 1.88
CA GLN A 143 4.85 13.76 1.91
C GLN A 143 6.07 12.85 2.12
N ARG A 144 5.88 11.60 2.58
CA ARG A 144 6.97 10.64 2.78
C ARG A 144 7.63 10.24 1.47
N SER A 145 6.86 10.02 0.40
CA SER A 145 7.41 9.66 -0.90
C SER A 145 6.42 9.95 -2.04
N PRO A 146 6.88 10.42 -3.19
CA PRO A 146 6.02 10.79 -4.32
C PRO A 146 5.33 9.61 -4.99
N ASN A 147 5.77 8.37 -4.76
CA ASN A 147 5.18 7.16 -5.32
C ASN A 147 4.07 6.55 -4.45
N ILE A 148 3.71 7.19 -3.33
CA ILE A 148 2.67 6.68 -2.43
C ILE A 148 1.28 7.01 -2.98
N LEU A 149 0.45 5.97 -3.13
CA LEU A 149 -0.97 6.05 -3.48
C LEU A 149 -1.81 5.57 -2.30
N LEU A 150 -2.63 6.45 -1.72
CA LEU A 150 -3.41 6.15 -0.53
C LEU A 150 -4.72 5.41 -0.84
N ILE A 151 -5.07 4.46 0.02
CA ILE A 151 -6.32 3.69 -0.02
C ILE A 151 -7.06 3.69 1.33
N PRO A 152 -7.34 4.86 1.96
CA PRO A 152 -8.03 4.91 3.24
C PRO A 152 -9.49 4.49 3.07
N GLY A 153 -9.87 3.36 3.68
CA GLY A 153 -11.24 2.85 3.65
C GLY A 153 -12.13 3.58 4.65
N THR A 154 -13.36 3.93 4.23
CA THR A 154 -14.38 4.46 5.12
C THR A 154 -15.78 4.19 4.59
N SER A 155 -16.75 4.08 5.49
CA SER A 155 -18.20 4.06 5.18
C SER A 155 -18.92 5.38 5.53
N SER A 156 -18.18 6.38 6.05
CA SER A 156 -18.68 7.69 6.43
C SER A 156 -18.37 8.74 5.38
N LEU A 157 -19.38 9.48 4.91
CA LEU A 157 -19.18 10.61 4.00
C LEU A 157 -18.31 11.72 4.63
N GLN A 158 -18.46 11.96 5.94
CA GLN A 158 -17.62 12.92 6.65
C GLN A 158 -16.15 12.48 6.58
N HIS A 159 -15.84 11.24 6.94
CA HIS A 159 -14.46 10.74 6.89
C HIS A 159 -13.91 10.70 5.46
N LEU A 160 -14.75 10.47 4.44
CA LEU A 160 -14.34 10.57 3.05
C LEU A 160 -13.87 11.99 2.71
N HIS A 161 -14.63 13.01 3.10
CA HIS A 161 -14.25 14.41 2.89
C HIS A 161 -12.96 14.76 3.65
N GLU A 162 -12.83 14.31 4.89
CA GLU A 162 -11.63 14.51 5.71
C GLU A 162 -10.39 13.84 5.06
N ASN A 163 -10.55 12.61 4.58
CA ASN A 163 -9.47 11.87 3.88
C ASN A 163 -9.04 12.58 2.60
N LEU A 164 -9.98 13.09 1.81
CA LEU A 164 -9.68 13.86 0.59
C LEU A 164 -9.00 15.20 0.93
N ALA A 165 -9.44 15.88 1.99
CA ALA A 165 -8.85 17.13 2.44
C ALA A 165 -7.40 16.96 2.93
N ALA A 166 -6.99 15.77 3.37
CA ALA A 166 -5.62 15.49 3.76
C ALA A 166 -4.60 15.76 2.64
N ALA A 167 -5.01 15.65 1.37
CA ALA A 167 -4.16 15.97 0.22
C ALA A 167 -3.82 17.47 0.09
N GLN A 168 -4.56 18.34 0.77
CA GLN A 168 -4.31 19.78 0.82
C GLN A 168 -3.49 20.21 2.04
N LEU A 169 -3.29 19.29 3.00
CA LEU A 169 -2.58 19.58 4.22
C LEU A 169 -1.07 19.42 4.01
N THR A 170 -0.35 20.53 4.15
CA THR A 170 1.12 20.51 4.14
C THR A 170 1.63 20.52 5.57
N LEU A 171 2.38 19.49 5.95
CA LEU A 171 3.01 19.40 7.26
C LEU A 171 4.29 20.23 7.28
N PRO A 172 4.47 21.15 8.24
CA PRO A 172 5.70 21.90 8.36
C PRO A 172 6.86 20.98 8.82
N PRO A 173 8.12 21.38 8.61
CA PRO A 173 9.29 20.56 8.94
C PRO A 173 9.33 20.09 10.41
N GLU A 174 8.86 20.92 11.34
CA GLU A 174 8.80 20.58 12.77
C GLU A 174 7.81 19.44 13.03
N ALA A 175 6.66 19.45 12.37
CA ALA A 175 5.67 18.38 12.47
C ALA A 175 6.19 17.08 11.85
N LEU A 176 6.85 17.14 10.70
CA LEU A 176 7.48 15.98 10.08
C LEU A 176 8.54 15.37 11.01
N ALA A 177 9.40 16.20 11.61
CA ALA A 177 10.42 15.75 12.55
C ALA A 177 9.83 15.03 13.78
N ILE A 178 8.71 15.50 14.30
CA ILE A 178 8.00 14.84 15.41
C ILE A 178 7.47 13.48 14.96
N LEU A 179 6.77 13.43 13.82
CA LEU A 179 6.12 12.22 13.30
C LEU A 179 7.14 11.19 12.85
N ASP A 180 8.27 11.60 12.28
CA ASP A 180 9.36 10.71 11.86
C ASP A 180 10.03 9.98 13.02
N ASN A 181 9.90 10.50 14.25
CA ASN A 181 10.43 9.89 15.46
C ASN A 181 9.39 9.05 16.23
N LEU A 182 8.18 8.89 15.71
CA LEU A 182 7.19 8.00 16.32
C LEU A 182 7.71 6.57 16.37
N GLN A 183 7.69 6.00 17.59
CA GLN A 183 8.03 4.60 17.81
C GLN A 183 6.77 3.75 17.69
N PRO A 184 6.85 2.54 17.11
CA PRO A 184 5.75 1.59 17.16
C PRO A 184 5.39 1.33 18.64
N HIS A 185 4.13 1.45 18.99
CA HIS A 185 3.68 1.01 20.30
C HIS A 185 3.81 -0.52 20.35
N SER A 186 4.64 -1.01 21.28
CA SER A 186 4.83 -2.43 21.60
C SER A 186 3.57 -3.05 22.18
#